data_d79848a6d7126ecee75b79e996b2439b
#
_entry.id   d79848a6d7126ecee75b79e996b2439b
#
_cell.length_a   1.000
_cell.length_b   1.000
_cell.length_c   1.000
_cell.angle_alpha   90.00
_cell.angle_beta   90.00
_cell.angle_gamma   90.00
#
_symmetry.space_group_name_H-M   'P 1'
#
loop_
_entity.id
_entity.type
_entity.pdbx_description
1 polymer ?
#
loop_
_entity_poly.entity_id
_entity_poly.type
_entity_poly.pdbx_seq_one_letter_code
_entity_poly.pdbx_strand_id
1 'polypeptide(L)'
;MTLVAILTVRKSVVDTFRTFEKRAAAVMAAHGGRIERTVVVSGADAAELFKEIHVVTFPSAAAFAAYRGDERLRELARLRAAAVVHTEVLVGEDRPRDDAD
;
A
#
# COMPACT_ATOMS: atom_id res chain seq x y z
N MET A 1 -4.17 4.94 13.66
CA MET A 1 -3.21 3.84 13.37
C MET A 1 -2.49 4.15 12.08
N THR A 2 -1.19 4.07 12.09
CA THR A 2 -0.35 4.32 10.92
C THR A 2 0.40 3.05 10.53
N LEU A 3 0.48 2.81 9.24
CA LEU A 3 1.28 1.71 8.72
C LEU A 3 2.05 2.14 7.47
N VAL A 4 3.10 1.40 7.19
CA VAL A 4 3.90 1.58 5.98
C VAL A 4 3.79 0.30 5.16
N ALA A 5 3.38 0.43 3.92
CA ALA A 5 3.35 -0.69 2.99
C ALA A 5 4.44 -0.50 1.95
N ILE A 6 5.24 -1.52 1.74
CA ILE A 6 6.30 -1.54 0.74
C ILE A 6 5.94 -2.61 -0.28
N LEU A 7 5.66 -2.18 -1.50
CA LEU A 7 5.25 -3.06 -2.58
C LEU A 7 6.36 -3.13 -3.61
N THR A 8 6.75 -4.36 -3.96
CA THR A 8 7.69 -4.60 -5.06
C THR A 8 6.86 -4.95 -6.30
N VAL A 9 7.01 -4.17 -7.34
CA VAL A 9 6.11 -4.15 -8.50
C VAL A 9 6.87 -4.42 -9.79
N ARG A 10 6.24 -5.20 -10.68
CA ARG A 10 6.77 -5.44 -12.02
C ARG A 10 6.52 -4.24 -12.92
N LYS A 11 7.56 -3.66 -13.49
CA LYS A 11 7.46 -2.52 -14.40
C LYS A 11 6.64 -2.84 -15.65
N SER A 12 6.74 -4.06 -16.15
CA SER A 12 6.05 -4.48 -17.37
C SER A 12 4.52 -4.46 -17.27
N VAL A 13 3.98 -4.47 -16.06
CA VAL A 13 2.54 -4.46 -15.82
C VAL A 13 2.11 -3.33 -14.89
N VAL A 14 2.77 -2.19 -15.01
CA VAL A 14 2.48 -1.02 -14.18
C VAL A 14 1.03 -0.56 -14.30
N ASP A 15 0.42 -0.67 -15.47
CA ASP A 15 -0.97 -0.29 -15.66
C ASP A 15 -1.92 -1.19 -14.87
N THR A 16 -1.64 -2.49 -14.82
CA THR A 16 -2.37 -3.44 -13.99
C THR A 16 -2.22 -3.10 -12.52
N PHE A 17 -1.02 -2.73 -12.10
CA PHE A 17 -0.76 -2.28 -10.74
C PHE A 17 -1.56 -1.02 -10.40
N ARG A 18 -1.59 -0.03 -11.28
CA ARG A 18 -2.35 1.21 -11.06
C ARG A 18 -3.85 0.94 -10.94
N THR A 19 -4.38 0.01 -11.72
CA THR A 19 -5.77 -0.43 -11.60
C THR A 19 -6.04 -1.08 -10.26
N PHE A 20 -5.17 -1.99 -9.83
CA PHE A 20 -5.26 -2.61 -8.51
C PHE A 20 -5.23 -1.57 -7.40
N GLU A 21 -4.25 -0.69 -7.44
CA GLU A 21 -4.04 0.34 -6.43
C GLU A 21 -5.26 1.25 -6.28
N LYS A 22 -5.81 1.70 -7.39
CA LYS A 22 -7.01 2.56 -7.41
C LYS A 22 -8.21 1.87 -6.77
N ARG A 23 -8.44 0.61 -7.13
CA ARG A 23 -9.57 -0.17 -6.59
C ARG A 23 -9.37 -0.50 -5.11
N ALA A 24 -8.17 -0.87 -4.73
CA ALA A 24 -7.84 -1.13 -3.32
C ALA A 24 -8.01 0.12 -2.46
N ALA A 25 -7.60 1.28 -2.97
CA ALA A 25 -7.77 2.56 -2.27
C ALA A 25 -9.24 2.90 -2.05
N ALA A 26 -10.11 2.57 -2.99
CA ALA A 26 -11.55 2.78 -2.83
C ALA A 26 -12.13 1.89 -1.71
N VAL A 27 -11.69 0.63 -1.62
CA VAL A 27 -12.09 -0.27 -0.53
C VAL A 27 -11.56 0.26 0.80
N MET A 28 -10.30 0.71 0.81
CA MET A 28 -9.67 1.32 1.99
C MET A 28 -10.48 2.50 2.51
N ALA A 29 -10.91 3.39 1.61
CA ALA A 29 -11.72 4.56 1.98
C ALA A 29 -13.04 4.17 2.64
N ALA A 30 -13.64 3.05 2.25
CA ALA A 30 -14.86 2.55 2.85
C ALA A 30 -14.68 2.19 4.34
N HIS A 31 -13.44 1.95 4.76
CA HIS A 31 -13.09 1.66 6.15
C HIS A 31 -12.39 2.84 6.84
N GLY A 32 -12.47 4.04 6.24
CA GLY A 32 -11.86 5.24 6.79
C GLY A 32 -10.35 5.31 6.64
N GLY A 33 -9.77 4.38 5.88
CA GLY A 33 -8.34 4.39 5.60
C GLY A 33 -7.99 5.30 4.43
N ARG A 34 -6.75 5.75 4.41
CA ARG A 34 -6.26 6.58 3.31
C ARG A 34 -4.74 6.50 3.19
N ILE A 35 -4.27 6.67 1.97
CA ILE A 35 -2.86 6.79 1.68
C ILE A 35 -2.46 8.26 1.86
N GLU A 36 -1.64 8.54 2.87
CA GLU A 36 -1.18 9.89 3.17
C GLU A 36 -0.05 10.33 2.24
N ARG A 37 0.77 9.38 1.83
CA ARG A 37 1.94 9.65 1.01
C ARG A 37 2.35 8.41 0.23
N THR A 38 2.78 8.62 -1.01
CA THR A 38 3.33 7.59 -1.88
C THR A 38 4.71 8.01 -2.34
N VAL A 39 5.67 7.11 -2.20
CA VAL A 39 7.03 7.30 -2.71
C VAL A 39 7.37 6.13 -3.64
N VAL A 40 7.80 6.47 -4.85
CA VAL A 40 8.24 5.48 -5.83
C VAL A 40 9.76 5.45 -5.81
N VAL A 41 10.32 4.26 -5.58
CA VAL A 41 11.76 4.05 -5.52
C VAL A 41 12.16 3.16 -6.68
N SER A 42 12.99 3.68 -7.56
CA SER A 42 13.57 2.91 -8.65
C SER A 42 14.84 2.27 -8.14
N GLY A 43 14.82 0.95 -7.98
CA GLY A 43 15.99 0.20 -7.53
C GLY A 43 17.02 0.09 -8.64
N ALA A 44 18.30 0.24 -8.27
CA ALA A 44 19.40 0.06 -9.19
C ALA A 44 19.61 -1.42 -9.57
N ASP A 45 19.10 -2.33 -8.74
CA ASP A 45 19.40 -3.76 -8.82
C ASP A 45 18.48 -4.55 -9.72
N ALA A 46 17.35 -3.95 -10.13
CA ALA A 46 16.36 -4.69 -10.90
C ALA A 46 15.74 -3.77 -11.95
N ALA A 47 16.23 -3.91 -13.18
CA ALA A 47 15.70 -3.15 -14.31
C ALA A 47 14.19 -3.36 -14.52
N GLU A 48 13.66 -4.48 -14.05
CA GLU A 48 12.27 -4.89 -14.27
C GLU A 48 11.34 -4.67 -13.08
N LEU A 49 11.88 -4.24 -11.95
CA LEU A 49 11.12 -4.03 -10.71
C LEU A 49 11.32 -2.60 -10.19
N PHE A 50 10.31 -2.12 -9.48
CA PHE A 50 10.43 -0.93 -8.65
C PHE A 50 9.71 -1.16 -7.33
N LYS A 51 9.98 -0.31 -6.36
CA LYS A 51 9.26 -0.33 -5.10
C LYS A 51 8.39 0.90 -4.96
N GLU A 52 7.21 0.70 -4.43
CA GLU A 52 6.32 1.80 -4.06
C GLU A 52 6.06 1.71 -2.57
N ILE A 53 6.25 2.81 -1.88
CA ILE A 53 6.09 2.91 -0.43
C ILE A 53 4.88 3.78 -0.16
N HIS A 54 3.94 3.24 0.61
CA HIS A 54 2.75 3.98 1.04
C HIS A 54 2.80 4.20 2.55
N VAL A 55 2.54 5.42 2.97
CA VAL A 55 2.21 5.72 4.37
C VAL A 55 0.69 5.78 4.43
N VAL A 56 0.11 4.91 5.25
CA VAL A 56 -1.33 4.68 5.30
C VAL A 56 -1.85 4.91 6.72
N THR A 57 -3.00 5.54 6.83
CA THR A 57 -3.66 5.73 8.13
C THR A 57 -5.05 5.11 8.11
N PHE A 58 -5.43 4.54 9.25
CA PHE A 58 -6.78 4.06 9.54
C PHE A 58 -7.24 4.64 10.86
N PRO A 59 -8.57 4.77 11.06
CA PRO A 59 -9.11 5.28 12.34
C PRO A 59 -8.73 4.41 13.53
N SER A 60 -8.56 3.09 13.30
CA SER A 60 -8.26 2.12 14.35
C SER A 60 -7.69 0.84 13.78
N ALA A 61 -7.13 0.00 14.63
CA ALA A 61 -6.70 -1.34 14.25
C ALA A 61 -7.87 -2.20 13.78
N ALA A 62 -9.05 -2.02 14.37
CA ALA A 62 -10.26 -2.73 13.95
C ALA A 62 -10.68 -2.35 12.54
N ALA A 63 -10.58 -1.06 12.17
CA ALA A 63 -10.86 -0.60 10.81
C ALA A 63 -9.89 -1.21 9.80
N PHE A 64 -8.62 -1.29 10.13
CA PHE A 64 -7.62 -1.93 9.28
C PHE A 64 -7.91 -3.43 9.11
N ALA A 65 -8.26 -4.12 10.20
CA ALA A 65 -8.62 -5.54 10.14
C ALA A 65 -9.86 -5.77 9.26
N ALA A 66 -10.86 -4.90 9.37
CA ALA A 66 -12.06 -4.96 8.54
C ALA A 66 -11.74 -4.75 7.05
N TYR A 67 -10.84 -3.82 6.73
CA TYR A 67 -10.35 -3.62 5.37
C TYR A 67 -9.69 -4.90 4.83
N ARG A 68 -8.79 -5.49 5.61
CA ARG A 68 -8.08 -6.71 5.18
C ARG A 68 -9.00 -7.90 4.95
N GLY A 69 -10.12 -7.96 5.66
CA GLY A 69 -11.13 -9.01 5.51
C GLY A 69 -12.24 -8.69 4.52
N ASP A 70 -12.21 -7.52 3.89
CA ASP A 70 -13.25 -7.10 2.97
C ASP A 70 -13.23 -7.95 1.69
N GLU A 71 -14.40 -8.47 1.32
CA GLU A 71 -14.59 -9.29 0.13
C GLU A 71 -14.13 -8.56 -1.15
N ARG A 72 -14.40 -7.27 -1.24
CA ARG A 72 -14.02 -6.45 -2.40
C ARG A 72 -12.51 -6.39 -2.58
N LEU A 73 -11.76 -6.37 -1.48
CA LEU A 73 -10.29 -6.44 -1.55
C LEU A 73 -9.83 -7.82 -2.02
N ARG A 74 -10.49 -8.85 -1.52
CA ARG A 74 -10.19 -10.24 -1.90
C ARG A 74 -10.40 -10.49 -3.40
N GLU A 75 -11.40 -9.85 -3.99
CA GLU A 75 -11.68 -9.91 -5.42
C GLU A 75 -10.55 -9.34 -6.30
N LEU A 76 -9.66 -8.53 -5.71
CA LEU A 76 -8.53 -7.94 -6.41
C LEU A 76 -7.28 -8.82 -6.40
N ALA A 77 -7.35 -10.02 -5.82
CA ALA A 77 -6.20 -10.89 -5.63
C ALA A 77 -5.46 -11.22 -6.93
N ARG A 78 -6.18 -11.40 -8.04
CA ARG A 78 -5.58 -11.70 -9.33
C ARG A 78 -4.80 -10.52 -9.90
N LEU A 79 -5.37 -9.32 -9.81
CA LEU A 79 -4.67 -8.09 -10.23
C LEU A 79 -3.40 -7.89 -9.41
N ARG A 80 -3.53 -8.11 -8.11
CA ARG A 80 -2.40 -7.97 -7.19
C ARG A 80 -1.30 -8.98 -7.54
N ALA A 81 -1.64 -10.26 -7.70
CA ALA A 81 -0.68 -11.30 -8.00
C ALA A 81 0.03 -11.09 -9.34
N ALA A 82 -0.67 -10.53 -10.33
CA ALA A 82 -0.09 -10.24 -11.64
C ALA A 82 0.97 -9.15 -11.58
N ALA A 83 0.81 -8.17 -10.71
CA ALA A 83 1.63 -6.96 -10.69
C ALA A 83 2.62 -6.89 -9.53
N VAL A 84 2.26 -7.43 -8.38
CA VAL A 84 3.03 -7.30 -7.13
C VAL A 84 3.77 -8.58 -6.82
N VAL A 85 5.10 -8.49 -6.76
CA VAL A 85 5.97 -9.62 -6.43
C VAL A 85 6.00 -9.88 -4.94
N HIS A 86 6.03 -8.81 -4.15
CA HIS A 86 6.17 -8.89 -2.71
C HIS A 86 5.55 -7.67 -2.06
N THR A 87 4.96 -7.87 -0.89
CA THR A 87 4.42 -6.79 -0.07
C THR A 87 4.91 -6.97 1.36
N GLU A 88 5.43 -5.89 1.93
CA GLU A 88 5.77 -5.82 3.34
C GLU A 88 4.89 -4.75 3.99
N VAL A 89 4.27 -5.08 5.11
CA VAL A 89 3.44 -4.16 5.88
C VAL A 89 4.01 -4.03 7.27
N LEU A 90 4.33 -2.80 7.65
CA LEU A 90 4.90 -2.47 8.95
C LEU A 90 3.93 -1.55 9.68
N VAL A 91 3.43 -1.99 10.82
CA VAL A 91 2.57 -1.17 11.67
C VAL A 91 3.46 -0.35 12.60
N GLY A 92 3.22 0.95 12.62
CA GLY A 92 4.04 1.87 13.38
C GLY A 92 3.22 2.86 14.18
N GLU A 93 3.92 3.78 14.78
CA GLU A 93 3.35 4.91 15.52
C GLU A 93 3.93 6.19 14.98
N ASP A 94 3.09 7.21 14.86
CA ASP A 94 3.57 8.55 14.57
C ASP A 94 4.30 9.11 15.78
N ARG A 95 5.42 9.74 15.52
CA ARG A 95 6.14 10.49 16.56
C ARG A 95 6.05 11.98 16.26
N PRO A 96 5.98 12.79 17.31
CA PRO A 96 6.07 14.23 17.14
C PRO A 96 7.38 14.60 16.44
N ARG A 97 7.31 15.60 15.58
CA ARG A 97 8.50 16.14 14.94
C ARG A 97 9.42 16.72 16.00
N ASP A 98 10.70 16.41 15.89
CA ASP A 98 11.70 16.98 16.78
C ASP A 98 12.12 18.35 16.25
N ASP A 99 11.62 19.42 16.87
CA ASP A 99 11.87 20.78 16.44
C ASP A 99 13.28 21.28 16.77
N ALA A 100 14.02 20.53 17.56
CA ALA A 100 15.40 20.87 17.89
C ALA A 100 16.40 20.54 16.78
N ASP A 101 15.98 19.77 15.82
CA ASP A 101 16.82 19.33 14.70
C ASP A 101 17.05 20.41 13.65
#